data_037de22a588a9ea2100ee4e613f43fe4
#
_entry.id   037de22a588a9ea2100ee4e613f43fe4
#
_cell.length_a   1.000
_cell.length_b   1.000
_cell.length_c   1.000
_cell.angle_alpha   90.00
_cell.angle_beta   90.00
_cell.angle_gamma   90.00
#
_symmetry.space_group_name_H-M   'P 1'
#
loop_
_entity.id
_entity.type
_entity.pdbx_description
1 polymer ?
#
loop_
_entity_poly.entity_id
_entity_poly.type
_entity_poly.pdbx_seq_one_letter_code
_entity_poly.pdbx_strand_id
1 'polypeptide(L)'
;NRFVQCQAEPQGLCLRNPVNTSYPNQTALFALSQPCKVSGDNPYQLECDLPETLVLVAGVYQTEAEREKLERLLQVDAAEQALNETKQWWRAQTSPMELQTPEPALNHYINRWALYQTIACRLFARAGLYQCGGGYGFRDQLQDVGALIPTSPELAREQILRCCAHQFEEGDVQHWWHPEGTGQPERGVRTRITDDLLWLPYTVSRWTEVWGLDGLLEEPVAYLRSPVLAKEELERYERPARSERSETVYQHCTRAIECVLTRGVGEHGLCRMGTGDWNDGMNHIGAKGWGESVWLTWFFGLVLERWSVVARCCGDTEAAERYQRLSKHFVQQAEGAWDGKWYLRGYDDEGKPFGSDGNAECALDSVAQSFAAFAPDSDPDRARQAVTSALEQLWDRQVQTAALLTPPFHGLTDPGYIRSYPPGVRENGGQYTPGAIWLAAACYRTGQEAEGHQLLLDLLPERHDSTRYLAEPYVLAGDVCTAYQQEGRGGWSWYTGAAGWYYRVVQEELLGLTLREGILTIHPHLPDRWNQCRVTWRVLNVELDIELVRGVWTGIFLDDVPANDAIDCRQLEGKHHIRVVLGDDTN
;
A
#
# COMPACT_ATOMS: atom_id res chain seq x y z
N ASN A 1 -18.78 23.69 -13.70
CA ASN A 1 -20.21 23.89 -13.99
C ASN A 1 -20.45 24.88 -15.13
N ARG A 2 -19.83 24.71 -16.29
CA ARG A 2 -20.14 25.55 -17.43
C ARG A 2 -20.44 24.68 -18.65
N PHE A 3 -21.75 24.59 -18.98
CA PHE A 3 -22.30 24.15 -20.25
C PHE A 3 -22.10 22.65 -20.58
N VAL A 4 -22.90 21.83 -19.94
CA VAL A 4 -23.28 20.53 -20.50
C VAL A 4 -24.30 20.85 -21.64
N GLN A 5 -23.95 20.56 -22.86
CA GLN A 5 -24.93 20.54 -23.94
C GLN A 5 -25.70 19.23 -23.88
N CYS A 6 -26.99 19.31 -23.56
CA CYS A 6 -27.88 18.16 -23.61
C CYS A 6 -28.43 18.04 -25.04
N GLN A 7 -28.19 16.93 -25.69
CA GLN A 7 -28.84 16.57 -26.93
C GLN A 7 -29.73 15.35 -26.67
N ALA A 8 -31.03 15.51 -26.83
CA ALA A 8 -31.97 14.41 -26.75
C ALA A 8 -31.79 13.51 -27.98
N GLU A 9 -31.49 12.25 -27.76
CA GLU A 9 -31.45 11.20 -28.79
C GLU A 9 -32.62 10.24 -28.57
N PRO A 10 -33.06 9.46 -29.58
CA PRO A 10 -34.22 8.57 -29.44
C PRO A 10 -34.16 7.57 -28.28
N GLN A 11 -32.98 7.28 -27.74
CA GLN A 11 -32.76 6.33 -26.67
C GLN A 11 -32.14 6.93 -25.40
N GLY A 12 -31.96 8.24 -25.30
CA GLY A 12 -31.41 8.85 -24.11
C GLY A 12 -30.94 10.30 -24.26
N LEU A 13 -30.27 10.77 -23.23
CA LEU A 13 -29.69 12.09 -23.15
C LEU A 13 -28.17 11.98 -23.27
N CYS A 14 -27.60 12.54 -24.32
CA CYS A 14 -26.16 12.64 -24.49
C CYS A 14 -25.67 13.96 -23.88
N LEU A 15 -24.85 13.89 -22.87
CA LEU A 15 -24.25 15.04 -22.20
C LEU A 15 -22.84 15.26 -22.77
N ARG A 16 -22.63 16.33 -23.54
CA ARG A 16 -21.32 16.71 -24.02
C ARG A 16 -20.73 17.80 -23.13
N ASN A 17 -19.48 17.63 -22.71
CA ASN A 17 -18.73 18.66 -22.03
C ASN A 17 -17.73 19.32 -23.00
N PRO A 18 -18.07 20.41 -23.67
CA PRO A 18 -17.22 21.01 -24.69
C PRO A 18 -16.02 21.79 -24.14
N VAL A 19 -15.90 21.91 -22.81
CA VAL A 19 -14.92 22.81 -22.17
C VAL A 19 -14.08 22.07 -21.10
N ASN A 20 -14.17 20.75 -21.01
CA ASN A 20 -13.35 20.01 -20.06
C ASN A 20 -11.93 19.84 -20.60
N THR A 21 -11.01 20.65 -20.09
CA THR A 21 -9.59 20.58 -20.43
C THR A 21 -8.88 19.34 -19.84
N SER A 22 -9.47 18.70 -18.84
CA SER A 22 -8.92 17.48 -18.22
C SER A 22 -9.27 16.22 -19.03
N TYR A 23 -10.42 16.25 -19.75
CA TYR A 23 -10.90 15.14 -20.57
C TYR A 23 -11.47 15.65 -21.89
N PRO A 24 -10.64 16.19 -22.79
CA PRO A 24 -11.11 16.96 -23.94
C PRO A 24 -11.95 16.18 -24.95
N ASN A 25 -11.87 14.86 -24.95
CA ASN A 25 -12.52 13.99 -25.95
C ASN A 25 -13.54 13.01 -25.35
N GLN A 26 -13.93 13.19 -24.08
CA GLN A 26 -14.90 12.30 -23.45
C GLN A 26 -16.31 12.85 -23.58
N THR A 27 -17.23 11.98 -23.95
CA THR A 27 -18.67 12.25 -23.99
C THR A 27 -19.37 11.41 -22.95
N ALA A 28 -20.22 12.02 -22.13
CA ALA A 28 -21.06 11.31 -21.18
C ALA A 28 -22.33 10.81 -21.87
N LEU A 29 -22.65 9.54 -21.68
CA LEU A 29 -23.92 8.93 -22.07
C LEU A 29 -24.79 8.75 -20.82
N PHE A 30 -26.03 9.18 -20.92
CA PHE A 30 -27.08 8.89 -19.97
C PHE A 30 -28.29 8.38 -20.75
N ALA A 31 -28.61 7.13 -20.62
CA ALA A 31 -29.63 6.48 -21.43
C ALA A 31 -30.55 5.55 -20.60
N LEU A 32 -31.78 5.43 -21.03
CA LEU A 32 -32.79 4.53 -20.46
C LEU A 32 -33.15 3.46 -21.47
N SER A 33 -33.51 2.27 -20.99
CA SER A 33 -33.97 1.12 -21.82
C SER A 33 -35.34 1.40 -22.47
N GLN A 34 -36.04 2.46 -22.07
CA GLN A 34 -37.33 2.87 -22.61
C GLN A 34 -37.24 4.25 -23.26
N PRO A 35 -38.05 4.53 -24.30
CA PRO A 35 -38.18 5.87 -24.84
C PRO A 35 -38.55 6.86 -23.73
N CYS A 36 -37.84 7.99 -23.67
CA CYS A 36 -38.08 9.03 -22.69
C CYS A 36 -38.29 10.37 -23.37
N LYS A 37 -39.01 11.26 -22.73
CA LYS A 37 -39.20 12.66 -23.14
C LYS A 37 -38.56 13.55 -22.09
N VAL A 38 -37.95 14.65 -22.55
CA VAL A 38 -37.52 15.72 -21.66
C VAL A 38 -38.76 16.46 -21.17
N SER A 39 -38.95 16.58 -19.87
CA SER A 39 -40.12 17.19 -19.27
C SER A 39 -40.02 18.72 -19.33
N GLY A 40 -40.89 19.34 -20.12
CA GLY A 40 -41.06 20.79 -20.16
C GLY A 40 -39.76 21.58 -20.34
N ASP A 41 -39.59 22.60 -19.51
CA ASP A 41 -38.40 23.48 -19.53
C ASP A 41 -37.22 22.98 -18.71
N ASN A 42 -37.34 21.79 -18.10
CA ASN A 42 -36.28 21.20 -17.27
C ASN A 42 -35.50 20.13 -18.02
N PRO A 43 -34.31 20.45 -18.57
CA PRO A 43 -33.51 19.50 -19.34
C PRO A 43 -32.93 18.33 -18.52
N TYR A 44 -33.11 18.35 -17.22
CA TYR A 44 -32.63 17.29 -16.29
C TYR A 44 -33.73 16.34 -15.82
N GLN A 45 -34.98 16.54 -16.27
CA GLN A 45 -36.11 15.69 -15.94
C GLN A 45 -36.53 14.86 -17.17
N LEU A 46 -36.43 13.55 -17.05
CA LEU A 46 -36.84 12.59 -18.04
C LEU A 46 -38.16 11.93 -17.59
N GLU A 47 -39.12 11.84 -18.48
CA GLU A 47 -40.39 11.14 -18.30
C GLU A 47 -40.43 9.94 -19.23
N CYS A 48 -40.68 8.75 -18.67
CA CYS A 48 -40.88 7.54 -19.46
C CYS A 48 -42.01 6.71 -18.84
N ASP A 49 -42.59 5.83 -19.64
CA ASP A 49 -43.49 4.80 -19.16
C ASP A 49 -42.68 3.84 -18.26
N LEU A 50 -43.22 3.47 -17.11
CA LEU A 50 -42.54 2.60 -16.15
C LEU A 50 -42.75 1.14 -16.55
N PRO A 51 -41.76 0.44 -17.12
CA PRO A 51 -41.85 -0.98 -17.39
C PRO A 51 -41.66 -1.78 -16.10
N GLU A 52 -41.88 -3.09 -16.15
CA GLU A 52 -41.58 -4.01 -15.03
C GLU A 52 -40.09 -3.93 -14.63
N THR A 53 -39.22 -3.77 -15.62
CA THR A 53 -37.77 -3.57 -15.41
C THR A 53 -37.28 -2.40 -16.23
N LEU A 54 -36.63 -1.44 -15.58
CA LEU A 54 -36.02 -0.27 -16.22
C LEU A 54 -34.49 -0.35 -16.07
N VAL A 55 -33.77 -0.28 -17.16
CA VAL A 55 -32.31 -0.18 -17.17
C VAL A 55 -31.91 1.28 -17.42
N LEU A 56 -31.07 1.79 -16.52
CA LEU A 56 -30.41 3.08 -16.64
C LEU A 56 -28.94 2.86 -16.90
N VAL A 57 -28.42 3.41 -18.00
CA VAL A 57 -26.99 3.41 -18.32
C VAL A 57 -26.45 4.82 -18.18
N ALA A 58 -25.44 4.98 -17.34
CA ALA A 58 -24.65 6.19 -17.22
C ALA A 58 -23.17 5.84 -17.45
N GLY A 59 -22.53 6.49 -18.40
CA GLY A 59 -21.16 6.18 -18.75
C GLY A 59 -20.48 7.29 -19.50
N VAL A 60 -19.19 7.12 -19.75
CA VAL A 60 -18.36 8.04 -20.51
C VAL A 60 -17.69 7.24 -21.63
N TYR A 61 -17.62 7.79 -22.82
CA TYR A 61 -16.98 7.18 -23.97
C TYR A 61 -16.15 8.19 -24.76
N GLN A 62 -15.15 7.70 -25.48
CA GLN A 62 -14.31 8.49 -26.40
C GLN A 62 -14.47 8.03 -27.85
N THR A 63 -14.78 6.75 -28.04
CA THR A 63 -14.91 6.10 -29.35
C THR A 63 -16.34 5.60 -29.57
N GLU A 64 -16.74 5.45 -30.83
CA GLU A 64 -18.06 4.89 -31.17
C GLU A 64 -18.21 3.43 -30.70
N ALA A 65 -17.13 2.65 -30.73
CA ALA A 65 -17.14 1.28 -30.21
C ALA A 65 -17.42 1.22 -28.69
N GLU A 66 -16.91 2.17 -27.91
CA GLU A 66 -17.23 2.30 -26.48
C GLU A 66 -18.69 2.73 -26.26
N ARG A 67 -19.21 3.65 -27.09
CA ARG A 67 -20.62 4.04 -27.08
C ARG A 67 -21.53 2.84 -27.33
N GLU A 68 -21.29 2.07 -28.40
CA GLU A 68 -22.05 0.87 -28.72
C GLU A 68 -22.01 -0.17 -27.58
N LYS A 69 -20.89 -0.23 -26.85
CA LYS A 69 -20.74 -1.11 -25.70
C LYS A 69 -21.64 -0.68 -24.54
N LEU A 70 -21.74 0.62 -24.28
CA LEU A 70 -22.65 1.20 -23.28
C LEU A 70 -24.11 1.03 -23.70
N GLU A 71 -24.45 1.25 -24.97
CA GLU A 71 -25.83 1.10 -25.48
C GLU A 71 -26.33 -0.33 -25.41
N ARG A 72 -25.46 -1.33 -25.61
CA ARG A 72 -25.83 -2.74 -25.43
C ARG A 72 -26.32 -3.06 -24.02
N LEU A 73 -25.81 -2.37 -23.00
CA LEU A 73 -26.26 -2.54 -21.62
C LEU A 73 -27.69 -2.08 -21.35
N LEU A 74 -28.34 -1.38 -22.31
CA LEU A 74 -29.76 -1.04 -22.21
C LEU A 74 -30.69 -2.25 -22.36
N GLN A 75 -30.19 -3.37 -22.88
CA GLN A 75 -30.93 -4.62 -22.88
C GLN A 75 -30.89 -5.27 -21.50
N VAL A 76 -32.04 -5.68 -20.97
CA VAL A 76 -32.15 -6.25 -19.61
C VAL A 76 -31.20 -7.43 -19.42
N ASP A 77 -31.20 -8.40 -20.35
CA ASP A 77 -30.34 -9.59 -20.29
C ASP A 77 -28.86 -9.20 -20.29
N ALA A 78 -28.45 -8.20 -21.06
CA ALA A 78 -27.06 -7.73 -21.10
C ALA A 78 -26.66 -7.02 -19.80
N ALA A 79 -27.59 -6.26 -19.19
CA ALA A 79 -27.36 -5.63 -17.91
C ALA A 79 -27.23 -6.67 -16.77
N GLU A 80 -28.07 -7.69 -16.77
CA GLU A 80 -28.00 -8.79 -15.81
C GLU A 80 -26.71 -9.61 -15.97
N GLN A 81 -26.31 -9.89 -17.21
CA GLN A 81 -25.04 -10.54 -17.50
C GLN A 81 -23.86 -9.72 -16.99
N ALA A 82 -23.82 -8.41 -17.31
CA ALA A 82 -22.77 -7.50 -16.84
C ALA A 82 -22.71 -7.41 -15.30
N LEU A 83 -23.85 -7.41 -14.62
CA LEU A 83 -23.92 -7.46 -13.16
C LEU A 83 -23.32 -8.76 -12.60
N ASN A 84 -23.63 -9.91 -13.22
CA ASN A 84 -23.11 -11.20 -12.80
C ASN A 84 -21.60 -11.31 -13.05
N GLU A 85 -21.11 -10.86 -14.21
CA GLU A 85 -19.68 -10.79 -14.53
C GLU A 85 -18.93 -9.89 -13.54
N THR A 86 -19.49 -8.71 -13.22
CA THR A 86 -18.92 -7.80 -12.21
C THR A 86 -18.86 -8.43 -10.83
N LYS A 87 -19.93 -9.11 -10.39
CA LYS A 87 -19.94 -9.82 -9.10
C LYS A 87 -18.90 -10.95 -9.07
N GLN A 88 -18.74 -11.70 -10.17
CA GLN A 88 -17.75 -12.76 -10.26
C GLN A 88 -16.33 -12.20 -10.23
N TRP A 89 -16.07 -11.13 -10.98
CA TRP A 89 -14.77 -10.45 -10.97
C TRP A 89 -14.40 -9.97 -9.56
N TRP A 90 -15.30 -9.25 -8.88
CA TRP A 90 -15.03 -8.79 -7.52
C TRP A 90 -14.80 -9.94 -6.55
N ARG A 91 -15.56 -11.03 -6.63
CA ARG A 91 -15.33 -12.21 -5.78
C ARG A 91 -13.94 -12.82 -6.02
N ALA A 92 -13.53 -12.93 -7.27
CA ALA A 92 -12.21 -13.44 -7.62
C ALA A 92 -11.09 -12.54 -7.04
N GLN A 93 -11.26 -11.22 -7.13
CA GLN A 93 -10.26 -10.27 -6.64
C GLN A 93 -10.23 -10.12 -5.12
N THR A 94 -11.38 -10.18 -4.45
CA THR A 94 -11.48 -9.84 -3.02
C THR A 94 -11.45 -11.03 -2.08
N SER A 95 -11.64 -12.25 -2.59
CA SER A 95 -11.68 -13.47 -1.78
C SER A 95 -10.74 -14.57 -2.31
N PRO A 96 -9.50 -14.25 -2.71
CA PRO A 96 -8.53 -15.28 -3.06
C PRO A 96 -8.12 -16.11 -1.84
N MET A 97 -8.18 -15.52 -0.64
CA MET A 97 -8.00 -16.17 0.65
C MET A 97 -9.26 -15.99 1.49
N GLU A 98 -9.81 -17.09 1.99
CA GLU A 98 -10.94 -17.10 2.91
C GLU A 98 -10.48 -17.66 4.26
N LEU A 99 -10.59 -16.85 5.30
CA LEU A 99 -10.11 -17.11 6.65
C LEU A 99 -11.27 -17.48 7.58
N GLN A 100 -11.07 -18.50 8.40
CA GLN A 100 -11.97 -18.93 9.45
C GLN A 100 -11.17 -19.06 10.75
N THR A 101 -11.27 -18.04 11.61
CA THR A 101 -10.64 -17.99 12.93
C THR A 101 -11.69 -17.80 14.01
N PRO A 102 -11.32 -17.91 15.29
CA PRO A 102 -12.19 -17.52 16.41
C PRO A 102 -12.52 -16.02 16.49
N GLU A 103 -11.95 -15.18 15.61
CA GLU A 103 -12.17 -13.72 15.58
C GLU A 103 -13.07 -13.30 14.40
N PRO A 104 -14.39 -13.13 14.59
CA PRO A 104 -15.31 -12.84 13.48
C PRO A 104 -14.99 -11.54 12.73
N ALA A 105 -14.57 -10.48 13.44
CA ALA A 105 -14.21 -9.20 12.83
C ALA A 105 -13.00 -9.35 11.87
N LEU A 106 -11.98 -10.14 12.26
CA LEU A 106 -10.83 -10.43 11.40
C LEU A 106 -11.26 -11.22 10.16
N ASN A 107 -12.08 -12.26 10.33
CA ASN A 107 -12.62 -13.05 9.22
C ASN A 107 -13.40 -12.16 8.25
N HIS A 108 -14.27 -11.30 8.76
CA HIS A 108 -15.10 -10.42 7.94
C HIS A 108 -14.24 -9.42 7.16
N TYR A 109 -13.27 -8.79 7.81
CA TYR A 109 -12.41 -7.81 7.17
C TYR A 109 -11.53 -8.44 6.08
N ILE A 110 -10.82 -9.53 6.38
CA ILE A 110 -9.92 -10.20 5.42
C ILE A 110 -10.70 -10.79 4.24
N ASN A 111 -11.83 -11.48 4.49
CA ASN A 111 -12.56 -12.20 3.46
C ASN A 111 -13.34 -11.29 2.51
N ARG A 112 -13.56 -10.02 2.87
CA ARG A 112 -14.47 -9.14 2.12
C ARG A 112 -13.88 -7.78 1.78
N TRP A 113 -13.22 -7.13 2.74
CA TRP A 113 -12.99 -5.69 2.66
C TRP A 113 -11.55 -5.29 2.40
N ALA A 114 -10.56 -6.01 2.92
CA ALA A 114 -9.15 -5.61 2.81
C ALA A 114 -8.70 -5.43 1.34
N LEU A 115 -8.89 -6.44 0.50
CA LEU A 115 -8.51 -6.35 -0.92
C LEU A 115 -9.48 -5.48 -1.73
N TYR A 116 -10.77 -5.41 -1.37
CA TYR A 116 -11.68 -4.46 -1.98
C TYR A 116 -11.22 -3.02 -1.75
N GLN A 117 -10.90 -2.66 -0.50
CA GLN A 117 -10.39 -1.33 -0.17
C GLN A 117 -9.08 -1.04 -0.91
N THR A 118 -8.15 -1.99 -0.96
CA THR A 118 -6.89 -1.87 -1.69
C THR A 118 -7.13 -1.56 -3.17
N ILE A 119 -7.97 -2.33 -3.85
CA ILE A 119 -8.22 -2.17 -5.29
C ILE A 119 -9.02 -0.89 -5.55
N ALA A 120 -10.16 -0.68 -4.84
CA ALA A 120 -11.05 0.44 -5.08
C ALA A 120 -10.42 1.78 -4.73
N CYS A 121 -9.72 1.87 -3.58
CA CYS A 121 -9.17 3.13 -3.08
C CYS A 121 -7.83 3.48 -3.72
N ARG A 122 -7.03 2.48 -4.08
CA ARG A 122 -5.67 2.69 -4.57
C ARG A 122 -5.56 2.52 -6.09
N LEU A 123 -5.83 1.32 -6.60
CA LEU A 123 -5.63 1.06 -8.03
C LEU A 123 -6.63 1.83 -8.90
N PHE A 124 -7.88 1.90 -8.48
CA PHE A 124 -8.89 2.70 -9.18
C PHE A 124 -8.92 4.15 -8.71
N ALA A 125 -8.53 4.42 -7.46
CA ALA A 125 -8.52 5.73 -6.81
C ALA A 125 -9.86 6.49 -6.91
N ARG A 126 -10.99 5.76 -6.89
CA ARG A 126 -12.35 6.29 -7.12
C ARG A 126 -13.38 5.62 -6.24
N ALA A 127 -13.09 5.56 -4.95
CA ALA A 127 -13.92 4.84 -3.98
C ALA A 127 -15.17 5.60 -3.56
N GLY A 128 -15.26 6.92 -3.76
CA GLY A 128 -16.41 7.72 -3.33
C GLY A 128 -16.42 9.12 -3.93
N LEU A 129 -17.45 9.90 -3.62
CA LEU A 129 -17.62 11.27 -4.12
C LEU A 129 -16.45 12.19 -3.75
N TYR A 130 -15.87 12.00 -2.57
CA TYR A 130 -14.72 12.75 -2.07
C TYR A 130 -13.37 12.26 -2.63
N GLN A 131 -13.36 11.11 -3.32
CA GLN A 131 -12.18 10.52 -3.96
C GLN A 131 -12.43 10.17 -5.43
N CYS A 132 -13.29 10.91 -6.10
CA CYS A 132 -13.67 10.61 -7.49
C CYS A 132 -12.66 11.07 -8.55
N GLY A 133 -11.60 11.76 -8.18
CA GLY A 133 -10.56 12.28 -9.08
C GLY A 133 -9.20 12.37 -8.40
N GLY A 134 -8.91 11.44 -7.49
CA GLY A 134 -7.70 11.45 -6.68
C GLY A 134 -6.41 11.36 -7.48
N GLY A 135 -5.32 11.83 -6.88
CA GLY A 135 -3.97 11.60 -7.36
C GLY A 135 -3.51 10.17 -7.08
N TYR A 136 -2.67 9.64 -7.94
CA TYR A 136 -1.95 8.39 -7.71
C TYR A 136 -0.61 8.71 -7.05
N GLY A 137 -0.43 8.31 -5.78
CA GLY A 137 0.87 8.40 -5.11
C GLY A 137 1.78 7.27 -5.57
N PHE A 138 3.00 7.58 -5.97
CA PHE A 138 3.96 6.60 -6.49
C PHE A 138 4.20 5.46 -5.49
N ARG A 139 4.62 5.79 -4.29
CA ARG A 139 4.90 4.80 -3.24
C ARG A 139 3.65 4.13 -2.70
N ASP A 140 2.53 4.86 -2.65
CA ASP A 140 1.26 4.33 -2.17
C ASP A 140 0.75 3.20 -3.05
N GLN A 141 0.81 3.39 -4.37
CA GLN A 141 0.43 2.38 -5.36
C GLN A 141 1.28 1.11 -5.22
N LEU A 142 2.59 1.28 -5.03
CA LEU A 142 3.56 0.18 -4.94
C LEU A 142 3.46 -0.59 -3.63
N GLN A 143 3.19 0.08 -2.51
CA GLN A 143 2.95 -0.57 -1.22
C GLN A 143 1.71 -1.45 -1.26
N ASP A 144 0.60 -0.89 -1.74
CA ASP A 144 -0.68 -1.58 -1.73
C ASP A 144 -0.71 -2.76 -2.69
N VAL A 145 -0.09 -2.62 -3.87
CA VAL A 145 -0.03 -3.70 -4.85
C VAL A 145 0.74 -4.92 -4.34
N GLY A 146 1.60 -4.74 -3.34
CA GLY A 146 2.30 -5.84 -2.68
C GLY A 146 1.39 -6.94 -2.11
N ALA A 147 0.15 -6.61 -1.76
CA ALA A 147 -0.86 -7.58 -1.31
C ALA A 147 -1.48 -8.37 -2.47
N LEU A 148 -1.42 -7.85 -3.69
CA LEU A 148 -2.03 -8.43 -4.87
C LEU A 148 -1.07 -9.33 -5.66
N ILE A 149 0.22 -9.24 -5.42
CA ILE A 149 1.24 -9.99 -6.17
C ILE A 149 0.94 -11.49 -6.23
N PRO A 150 0.61 -12.20 -5.13
CA PRO A 150 0.38 -13.63 -5.21
C PRO A 150 -0.98 -14.02 -5.81
N THR A 151 -1.97 -13.13 -5.80
CA THR A 151 -3.38 -13.47 -6.06
C THR A 151 -4.00 -12.77 -7.25
N SER A 152 -3.47 -11.62 -7.66
CA SER A 152 -3.94 -10.81 -8.79
C SER A 152 -2.74 -10.24 -9.56
N PRO A 153 -1.89 -11.13 -10.13
CA PRO A 153 -0.61 -10.72 -10.70
C PRO A 153 -0.75 -9.75 -11.87
N GLU A 154 -1.83 -9.85 -12.66
CA GLU A 154 -2.06 -8.94 -13.79
C GLU A 154 -2.22 -7.50 -13.32
N LEU A 155 -3.00 -7.27 -12.25
CA LEU A 155 -3.18 -5.94 -11.66
C LEU A 155 -1.87 -5.42 -11.06
N ALA A 156 -1.13 -6.30 -10.40
CA ALA A 156 0.15 -5.95 -9.80
C ALA A 156 1.21 -5.58 -10.86
N ARG A 157 1.30 -6.38 -11.92
CA ARG A 157 2.21 -6.14 -13.05
C ARG A 157 1.90 -4.83 -13.76
N GLU A 158 0.63 -4.59 -14.08
CA GLU A 158 0.20 -3.33 -14.70
C GLU A 158 0.59 -2.11 -13.85
N GLN A 159 0.43 -2.20 -12.54
CA GLN A 159 0.75 -1.10 -11.64
C GLN A 159 2.26 -0.88 -11.51
N ILE A 160 3.08 -1.93 -11.48
CA ILE A 160 4.55 -1.81 -11.50
C ILE A 160 5.01 -1.10 -12.79
N LEU A 161 4.52 -1.53 -13.96
CA LEU A 161 4.87 -0.92 -15.25
C LEU A 161 4.39 0.54 -15.33
N ARG A 162 3.22 0.85 -14.77
CA ARG A 162 2.72 2.23 -14.66
C ARG A 162 3.65 3.09 -13.82
N CYS A 163 4.12 2.61 -12.67
CA CYS A 163 5.08 3.34 -11.85
C CYS A 163 6.44 3.52 -12.55
N CYS A 164 6.95 2.51 -13.27
CA CYS A 164 8.14 2.70 -14.11
C CYS A 164 7.96 3.84 -15.12
N ALA A 165 6.78 3.96 -15.75
CA ALA A 165 6.48 5.03 -16.71
C ALA A 165 6.38 6.44 -16.07
N HIS A 166 6.38 6.54 -14.73
CA HIS A 166 6.39 7.79 -13.97
C HIS A 166 7.75 8.10 -13.32
N GLN A 167 8.80 7.40 -13.72
CA GLN A 167 10.20 7.67 -13.34
C GLN A 167 10.87 8.58 -14.36
N PHE A 168 11.66 9.53 -13.90
CA PHE A 168 12.50 10.41 -14.74
C PHE A 168 13.83 9.73 -15.11
N GLU A 169 14.47 10.22 -16.20
CA GLU A 169 15.77 9.73 -16.66
C GLU A 169 16.86 9.76 -15.59
N GLU A 170 16.75 10.66 -14.62
CA GLU A 170 17.68 10.82 -13.50
C GLU A 170 17.46 9.78 -12.39
N GLY A 171 16.33 9.06 -12.41
CA GLY A 171 16.00 8.01 -11.47
C GLY A 171 15.03 8.42 -10.35
N ASP A 172 14.77 9.73 -10.19
CA ASP A 172 13.70 10.22 -9.35
C ASP A 172 12.34 10.04 -10.03
N VAL A 173 11.23 10.32 -9.32
CA VAL A 173 9.89 9.96 -9.76
C VAL A 173 8.90 11.11 -9.59
N GLN A 174 7.73 11.01 -10.24
CA GLN A 174 6.59 11.80 -9.80
C GLN A 174 6.11 11.25 -8.46
N HIS A 175 6.13 12.07 -7.42
CA HIS A 175 5.63 11.74 -6.09
C HIS A 175 4.15 11.33 -6.13
N TRP A 176 3.34 12.09 -6.90
CA TRP A 176 1.98 11.73 -7.26
C TRP A 176 1.59 12.37 -8.59
N TRP A 177 0.57 11.81 -9.26
CA TRP A 177 0.05 12.32 -10.53
C TRP A 177 -1.46 12.17 -10.63
N HIS A 178 -2.08 12.92 -11.55
CA HIS A 178 -3.49 12.78 -11.87
C HIS A 178 -3.68 11.89 -13.09
N PRO A 179 -4.40 10.75 -12.98
CA PRO A 179 -4.67 9.87 -14.11
C PRO A 179 -5.62 10.57 -15.09
N GLU A 180 -5.15 10.90 -16.28
CA GLU A 180 -5.91 11.61 -17.31
C GLU A 180 -6.43 10.69 -18.42
N GLY A 181 -5.86 9.51 -18.61
CA GLY A 181 -6.27 8.52 -19.61
C GLY A 181 -6.10 9.00 -21.07
N THR A 182 -5.25 10.00 -21.30
CA THR A 182 -5.05 10.60 -22.63
C THR A 182 -3.97 9.92 -23.46
N GLY A 183 -3.24 8.94 -22.86
CA GLY A 183 -2.05 8.33 -23.47
C GLY A 183 -0.81 9.23 -23.49
N GLN A 184 -0.94 10.46 -23.00
CA GLN A 184 0.18 11.40 -22.79
C GLN A 184 0.68 11.27 -21.35
N PRO A 185 1.94 11.67 -21.08
CA PRO A 185 2.43 11.77 -19.71
C PRO A 185 1.51 12.63 -18.85
N GLU A 186 1.23 12.17 -17.66
CA GLU A 186 0.22 12.75 -16.78
C GLU A 186 0.83 13.88 -15.93
N ARG A 187 0.01 14.87 -15.56
CA ARG A 187 0.44 15.93 -14.66
C ARG A 187 0.64 15.38 -13.27
N GLY A 188 1.75 15.74 -12.65
CA GLY A 188 2.07 15.32 -11.30
C GLY A 188 3.16 16.17 -10.68
N VAL A 189 3.53 15.85 -9.48
CA VAL A 189 4.54 16.58 -8.70
C VAL A 189 5.86 15.81 -8.71
N ARG A 190 6.93 16.47 -9.17
CA ARG A 190 8.31 16.04 -8.97
C ARG A 190 8.82 16.63 -7.67
N THR A 191 9.39 15.81 -6.77
CA THR A 191 9.90 16.23 -5.46
C THR A 191 11.34 15.78 -5.23
N ARG A 192 11.89 16.14 -4.07
CA ARG A 192 13.17 15.61 -3.56
C ARG A 192 12.98 14.57 -2.46
N ILE A 193 11.77 14.07 -2.26
CA ILE A 193 11.49 12.99 -1.32
C ILE A 193 12.29 11.76 -1.72
N THR A 194 13.01 11.16 -0.78
CA THR A 194 14.00 10.14 -1.13
C THR A 194 13.43 8.71 -1.08
N ASP A 195 12.48 8.41 -0.21
CA ASP A 195 11.94 7.05 -0.08
C ASP A 195 11.06 6.63 -1.26
N ASP A 196 10.39 7.57 -1.94
CA ASP A 196 9.54 7.29 -3.10
C ASP A 196 10.20 6.33 -4.08
N LEU A 197 11.46 6.60 -4.41
CA LEU A 197 12.24 5.86 -5.40
C LEU A 197 12.40 4.39 -5.02
N LEU A 198 12.54 4.11 -3.72
CA LEU A 198 12.91 2.81 -3.17
C LEU A 198 11.74 1.82 -3.16
N TRP A 199 10.51 2.32 -3.20
CA TRP A 199 9.33 1.45 -3.24
C TRP A 199 9.23 0.65 -4.53
N LEU A 200 9.79 1.15 -5.65
CA LEU A 200 9.83 0.40 -6.91
C LEU A 200 10.71 -0.86 -6.80
N PRO A 201 12.01 -0.78 -6.48
CA PRO A 201 12.83 -1.98 -6.30
C PRO A 201 12.34 -2.87 -5.14
N TYR A 202 11.75 -2.31 -4.08
CA TYR A 202 11.12 -3.10 -3.02
C TYR A 202 9.97 -3.97 -3.56
N THR A 203 9.04 -3.39 -4.32
CA THR A 203 7.87 -4.11 -4.85
C THR A 203 8.26 -5.09 -5.95
N VAL A 204 9.20 -4.71 -6.83
CA VAL A 204 9.71 -5.61 -7.88
C VAL A 204 10.50 -6.77 -7.28
N SER A 205 11.26 -6.56 -6.21
CA SER A 205 11.94 -7.67 -5.52
C SER A 205 10.94 -8.66 -4.92
N ARG A 206 9.81 -8.16 -4.39
CA ARG A 206 8.73 -9.02 -3.91
C ARG A 206 8.04 -9.78 -5.05
N TRP A 207 7.85 -9.14 -6.21
CA TRP A 207 7.37 -9.83 -7.41
C TRP A 207 8.27 -10.99 -7.77
N THR A 208 9.59 -10.74 -7.85
CA THR A 208 10.58 -11.77 -8.19
C THR A 208 10.64 -12.86 -7.11
N GLU A 209 10.45 -12.52 -5.84
CA GLU A 209 10.37 -13.49 -4.74
C GLU A 209 9.21 -14.48 -4.95
N VAL A 210 8.04 -14.02 -5.41
CA VAL A 210 6.84 -14.85 -5.62
C VAL A 210 6.85 -15.60 -6.95
N TRP A 211 7.16 -14.90 -8.04
CA TRP A 211 7.01 -15.42 -9.42
C TRP A 211 8.33 -15.85 -10.06
N GLY A 212 9.48 -15.57 -9.43
CA GLY A 212 10.79 -15.80 -10.03
C GLY A 212 11.07 -14.86 -11.22
N LEU A 213 11.85 -15.32 -12.17
CA LEU A 213 12.16 -14.61 -13.42
C LEU A 213 11.11 -14.94 -14.48
N ASP A 214 10.00 -14.22 -14.49
CA ASP A 214 8.83 -14.47 -15.35
C ASP A 214 8.74 -13.52 -16.56
N GLY A 215 9.79 -12.73 -16.82
CA GLY A 215 9.86 -11.77 -17.91
C GLY A 215 9.47 -10.32 -17.52
N LEU A 216 9.02 -10.03 -16.30
CA LEU A 216 8.73 -8.66 -15.88
C LEU A 216 9.99 -7.79 -15.88
N LEU A 217 11.12 -8.34 -15.43
CA LEU A 217 12.37 -7.59 -15.32
C LEU A 217 12.93 -7.12 -16.67
N GLU A 218 12.61 -7.80 -17.75
CA GLU A 218 13.03 -7.51 -19.12
C GLU A 218 12.10 -6.54 -19.86
N GLU A 219 10.93 -6.23 -19.30
CA GLU A 219 9.95 -5.34 -19.92
C GLU A 219 10.51 -3.93 -20.11
N PRO A 220 10.52 -3.40 -21.34
CA PRO A 220 11.01 -2.07 -21.61
C PRO A 220 9.94 -1.02 -21.30
N VAL A 221 10.29 0.00 -20.51
CA VAL A 221 9.42 1.13 -20.19
C VAL A 221 10.14 2.45 -20.48
N ALA A 222 9.43 3.41 -21.08
CA ALA A 222 9.96 4.74 -21.37
C ALA A 222 9.92 5.62 -20.12
N TYR A 223 10.99 6.41 -19.92
CA TYR A 223 11.08 7.40 -18.85
C TYR A 223 10.24 8.65 -19.11
N LEU A 224 10.11 9.47 -18.07
CA LEU A 224 9.72 10.86 -18.16
C LEU A 224 10.96 11.76 -18.36
N ARG A 225 10.75 12.90 -19.01
CA ARG A 225 11.79 13.92 -19.20
C ARG A 225 11.23 15.30 -18.85
N SER A 226 11.90 15.98 -17.93
CA SER A 226 11.77 17.41 -17.66
C SER A 226 13.06 17.95 -17.06
N PRO A 227 13.26 19.28 -17.01
CA PRO A 227 14.43 19.84 -16.32
C PRO A 227 14.49 19.35 -14.86
N VAL A 228 15.69 19.02 -14.38
CA VAL A 228 15.92 18.69 -12.97
C VAL A 228 15.49 19.87 -12.10
N LEU A 229 15.00 19.60 -10.89
CA LEU A 229 14.64 20.63 -9.94
C LEU A 229 15.84 21.53 -9.63
N ALA A 230 15.69 22.84 -9.79
CA ALA A 230 16.71 23.82 -9.42
C ALA A 230 17.00 23.72 -7.90
N LYS A 231 18.17 24.22 -7.46
CA LYS A 231 18.62 24.07 -6.07
C LYS A 231 17.60 24.59 -5.05
N GLU A 232 16.89 25.65 -5.41
CA GLU A 232 15.90 26.34 -4.58
C GLU A 232 14.47 25.75 -4.72
N GLU A 233 14.26 24.88 -5.73
CA GLU A 233 12.97 24.21 -5.90
C GLU A 233 12.89 22.99 -5.01
N LEU A 234 11.90 22.95 -4.12
CA LEU A 234 11.58 21.79 -3.29
C LEU A 234 10.73 20.78 -4.06
N GLU A 235 9.82 21.28 -4.90
CA GLU A 235 8.90 20.50 -5.72
C GLU A 235 8.47 21.28 -6.97
N ARG A 236 7.93 20.56 -7.98
CA ARG A 236 7.33 21.16 -9.17
C ARG A 236 6.15 20.36 -9.66
N TYR A 237 4.98 21.02 -9.76
CA TYR A 237 3.80 20.46 -10.41
C TYR A 237 3.81 20.78 -11.90
N GLU A 238 3.98 19.75 -12.72
CA GLU A 238 4.13 19.90 -14.17
C GLU A 238 3.53 18.73 -14.96
N ARG A 239 3.46 18.90 -16.29
CA ARG A 239 3.30 17.81 -17.25
C ARG A 239 4.67 17.55 -17.90
N PRO A 240 5.36 16.49 -17.58
CA PRO A 240 6.63 16.15 -18.23
C PRO A 240 6.39 15.68 -19.67
N ALA A 241 7.45 15.60 -20.45
CA ALA A 241 7.46 14.91 -21.73
C ALA A 241 7.77 13.42 -21.54
N ARG A 242 7.33 12.58 -22.47
CA ARG A 242 7.84 11.20 -22.57
C ARG A 242 9.25 11.25 -23.14
N SER A 243 10.17 10.54 -22.52
CA SER A 243 11.53 10.38 -23.03
C SER A 243 11.56 9.42 -24.23
N GLU A 244 12.55 9.61 -25.12
CA GLU A 244 12.91 8.62 -26.13
C GLU A 244 13.71 7.44 -25.55
N ARG A 245 14.25 7.61 -24.34
CA ARG A 245 14.96 6.56 -23.61
C ARG A 245 13.97 5.61 -22.98
N SER A 246 14.14 4.32 -23.29
CA SER A 246 13.39 3.22 -22.69
C SER A 246 14.39 2.20 -22.16
N GLU A 247 14.18 1.72 -20.96
CA GLU A 247 15.02 0.71 -20.32
C GLU A 247 14.12 -0.34 -19.66
N THR A 248 14.73 -1.46 -19.27
CA THR A 248 14.00 -2.57 -18.64
C THR A 248 13.58 -2.22 -17.20
N VAL A 249 12.59 -2.92 -16.66
CA VAL A 249 12.18 -2.76 -15.24
C VAL A 249 13.37 -2.96 -14.30
N TYR A 250 14.26 -3.92 -14.60
CA TYR A 250 15.50 -4.10 -13.84
C TYR A 250 16.34 -2.83 -13.80
N GLN A 251 16.50 -2.16 -14.96
CA GLN A 251 17.26 -0.91 -15.06
C GLN A 251 16.56 0.27 -14.37
N HIS A 252 15.21 0.33 -14.42
CA HIS A 252 14.44 1.31 -13.66
C HIS A 252 14.69 1.19 -12.15
N CYS A 253 14.64 -0.02 -11.61
CA CYS A 253 14.92 -0.29 -10.19
C CYS A 253 16.37 0.04 -9.81
N THR A 254 17.33 -0.40 -10.63
CA THR A 254 18.75 -0.09 -10.43
C THR A 254 18.99 1.42 -10.41
N ARG A 255 18.36 2.14 -11.35
CA ARG A 255 18.47 3.60 -11.44
C ARG A 255 17.88 4.32 -10.22
N ALA A 256 16.78 3.82 -9.67
CA ALA A 256 16.21 4.33 -8.43
C ALA A 256 17.19 4.19 -7.25
N ILE A 257 17.83 3.03 -7.10
CA ILE A 257 18.84 2.76 -6.08
C ILE A 257 20.07 3.69 -6.27
N GLU A 258 20.60 3.78 -7.50
CA GLU A 258 21.75 4.64 -7.79
C GLU A 258 21.44 6.13 -7.59
N CYS A 259 20.21 6.57 -7.83
CA CYS A 259 19.77 7.93 -7.52
C CYS A 259 19.86 8.21 -6.03
N VAL A 260 19.41 7.29 -5.16
CA VAL A 260 19.53 7.44 -3.69
C VAL A 260 21.00 7.46 -3.26
N LEU A 261 21.83 6.57 -3.80
CA LEU A 261 23.28 6.58 -3.54
C LEU A 261 23.95 7.90 -3.97
N THR A 262 23.49 8.49 -5.07
CA THR A 262 24.00 9.79 -5.57
C THR A 262 23.57 10.96 -4.67
N ARG A 263 22.36 10.90 -4.07
CA ARG A 263 21.93 11.88 -3.06
C ARG A 263 22.84 11.85 -1.83
N GLY A 264 23.42 10.69 -1.54
CA GLY A 264 24.43 10.48 -0.52
C GLY A 264 23.88 10.44 0.91
N VAL A 265 24.81 10.54 1.84
CA VAL A 265 24.55 10.50 3.28
C VAL A 265 24.86 11.87 3.91
N GLY A 266 24.31 12.09 5.11
CA GLY A 266 24.65 13.24 5.93
C GLY A 266 25.89 13.03 6.80
N GLU A 267 26.05 13.85 7.84
CA GLU A 267 27.21 13.86 8.72
C GLU A 267 27.31 12.58 9.57
N HIS A 268 26.15 11.98 9.90
CA HIS A 268 26.05 10.76 10.71
C HIS A 268 26.09 9.48 9.87
N GLY A 269 26.28 9.59 8.56
CA GLY A 269 26.32 8.45 7.64
C GLY A 269 24.94 7.88 7.28
N LEU A 270 23.88 8.55 7.66
CA LEU A 270 22.50 8.14 7.36
C LEU A 270 22.02 8.75 6.03
N CYS A 271 21.04 8.11 5.41
CA CYS A 271 20.45 8.59 4.16
C CYS A 271 19.84 9.98 4.31
N ARG A 272 20.14 10.87 3.36
CA ARG A 272 19.52 12.19 3.27
C ARG A 272 18.05 12.04 2.86
N MET A 273 17.15 12.65 3.62
CA MET A 273 15.71 12.51 3.35
C MET A 273 15.20 13.45 2.26
N GLY A 274 15.95 14.51 1.94
CA GLY A 274 15.51 15.53 0.98
C GLY A 274 14.37 16.38 1.54
N THR A 275 13.29 16.55 0.75
CA THR A 275 12.08 17.28 1.18
C THR A 275 11.06 16.40 1.90
N GLY A 276 11.51 15.35 2.52
CA GLY A 276 10.72 14.39 3.30
C GLY A 276 11.15 12.96 3.05
N ASP A 277 10.68 12.09 3.89
CA ASP A 277 10.67 10.65 3.69
C ASP A 277 9.22 10.18 3.64
N TRP A 278 8.90 8.96 4.09
CA TRP A 278 7.53 8.44 4.13
C TRP A 278 6.54 9.38 4.86
N ASN A 279 7.03 10.17 5.82
CA ASN A 279 6.26 11.25 6.42
C ASN A 279 6.49 12.57 5.64
N ASP A 280 5.65 12.82 4.63
CA ASP A 280 5.70 14.02 3.79
C ASP A 280 5.63 15.32 4.62
N GLY A 281 4.97 15.24 5.78
CA GLY A 281 4.79 16.38 6.66
C GLY A 281 6.07 16.89 7.30
N MET A 282 7.15 16.10 7.28
CA MET A 282 8.47 16.48 7.78
C MET A 282 9.34 17.17 6.71
N ASN A 283 8.73 17.92 5.81
CA ASN A 283 9.36 18.50 4.63
C ASN A 283 10.37 19.62 4.88
N HIS A 284 10.51 20.09 6.11
CA HIS A 284 11.54 21.08 6.47
C HIS A 284 12.78 20.47 7.13
N ILE A 285 12.72 19.22 7.59
CA ILE A 285 13.84 18.55 8.29
C ILE A 285 15.10 18.49 7.42
N GLY A 286 14.94 18.16 6.11
CA GLY A 286 16.05 18.06 5.16
C GLY A 286 15.95 19.04 3.98
N ALA A 287 15.20 20.13 4.12
CA ALA A 287 14.97 21.09 3.02
C ALA A 287 16.24 21.74 2.48
N LYS A 288 17.26 21.95 3.34
CA LYS A 288 18.59 22.47 2.93
C LYS A 288 19.50 21.39 2.33
N GLY A 289 19.10 20.13 2.40
CA GLY A 289 19.78 18.99 1.80
C GLY A 289 20.74 18.25 2.73
N TRP A 290 20.68 18.48 4.03
CA TRP A 290 21.55 17.83 5.03
C TRP A 290 20.79 16.90 5.98
N GLY A 291 19.49 17.11 6.18
CA GLY A 291 18.66 16.32 7.10
C GLY A 291 18.68 14.84 6.77
N GLU A 292 18.79 14.01 7.80
CA GLU A 292 18.99 12.57 7.75
C GLU A 292 17.83 11.80 8.37
N SER A 293 17.51 10.63 7.81
CA SER A 293 16.45 9.77 8.32
C SER A 293 16.99 8.38 8.71
N VAL A 294 16.78 8.01 9.95
CA VAL A 294 17.09 6.66 10.47
C VAL A 294 16.16 5.62 9.82
N TRP A 295 14.84 5.92 9.76
CA TRP A 295 13.87 5.06 9.10
C TRP A 295 14.25 4.78 7.64
N LEU A 296 14.55 5.81 6.86
CA LEU A 296 14.94 5.66 5.47
C LEU A 296 16.21 4.84 5.31
N THR A 297 17.15 4.96 6.26
CA THR A 297 18.41 4.22 6.23
C THR A 297 18.17 2.72 6.47
N TRP A 298 17.30 2.36 7.43
CA TRP A 298 16.81 0.99 7.61
C TRP A 298 16.14 0.44 6.35
N PHE A 299 15.22 1.22 5.79
CA PHE A 299 14.50 0.82 4.59
C PHE A 299 15.42 0.64 3.39
N PHE A 300 16.41 1.51 3.22
CA PHE A 300 17.39 1.38 2.16
C PHE A 300 18.25 0.13 2.32
N GLY A 301 18.70 -0.17 3.54
CA GLY A 301 19.40 -1.42 3.84
C GLY A 301 18.58 -2.67 3.46
N LEU A 302 17.29 -2.68 3.79
CA LEU A 302 16.36 -3.74 3.40
C LEU A 302 16.18 -3.85 1.88
N VAL A 303 16.01 -2.74 1.19
CA VAL A 303 15.88 -2.72 -0.28
C VAL A 303 17.14 -3.25 -0.97
N LEU A 304 18.31 -2.83 -0.50
CA LEU A 304 19.60 -3.27 -1.05
C LEU A 304 19.81 -4.79 -0.86
N GLU A 305 19.45 -5.35 0.29
CA GLU A 305 19.53 -6.79 0.52
C GLU A 305 18.62 -7.55 -0.47
N ARG A 306 17.35 -7.14 -0.55
CA ARG A 306 16.39 -7.76 -1.48
C ARG A 306 16.84 -7.63 -2.93
N TRP A 307 17.33 -6.45 -3.34
CA TRP A 307 17.80 -6.22 -4.70
C TRP A 307 19.09 -6.97 -5.01
N SER A 308 19.94 -7.25 -4.01
CA SER A 308 21.11 -8.12 -4.17
C SER A 308 20.73 -9.53 -4.60
N VAL A 309 19.60 -10.05 -4.06
CA VAL A 309 19.06 -11.36 -4.46
C VAL A 309 18.55 -11.31 -5.90
N VAL A 310 17.78 -10.30 -6.27
CA VAL A 310 17.29 -10.12 -7.66
C VAL A 310 18.46 -10.04 -8.65
N ALA A 311 19.47 -9.22 -8.38
CA ALA A 311 20.67 -9.10 -9.22
C ALA A 311 21.37 -10.44 -9.39
N ARG A 312 21.50 -11.23 -8.34
CA ARG A 312 22.09 -12.58 -8.38
C ARG A 312 21.29 -13.53 -9.26
N CYS A 313 19.95 -13.52 -9.13
CA CYS A 313 19.05 -14.31 -9.97
C CYS A 313 19.19 -13.94 -11.46
N CYS A 314 19.41 -12.66 -11.76
CA CYS A 314 19.67 -12.17 -13.12
C CYS A 314 21.10 -12.45 -13.61
N GLY A 315 21.97 -13.07 -12.81
CA GLY A 315 23.37 -13.35 -13.16
C GLY A 315 24.34 -12.15 -13.00
N ASP A 316 23.86 -11.02 -12.49
CA ASP A 316 24.68 -9.83 -12.20
C ASP A 316 25.35 -9.96 -10.83
N THR A 317 26.36 -10.83 -10.78
CA THR A 317 27.05 -11.16 -9.52
C THR A 317 27.79 -9.96 -8.92
N GLU A 318 28.36 -9.09 -9.75
CA GLU A 318 29.09 -7.90 -9.29
C GLU A 318 28.12 -6.92 -8.58
N ALA A 319 26.98 -6.63 -9.21
CA ALA A 319 25.94 -5.80 -8.60
C ALA A 319 25.39 -6.44 -7.31
N ALA A 320 25.13 -7.75 -7.32
CA ALA A 320 24.65 -8.48 -6.16
C ALA A 320 25.59 -8.34 -4.95
N GLU A 321 26.89 -8.58 -5.15
CA GLU A 321 27.88 -8.42 -4.07
C GLU A 321 28.02 -6.96 -3.61
N ARG A 322 27.95 -6.01 -4.54
CA ARG A 322 27.99 -4.58 -4.22
C ARG A 322 26.81 -4.18 -3.35
N TYR A 323 25.59 -4.56 -3.73
CA TYR A 323 24.38 -4.21 -2.98
C TYR A 323 24.34 -4.90 -1.62
N GLN A 324 24.81 -6.13 -1.51
CA GLN A 324 24.92 -6.82 -0.21
C GLN A 324 25.91 -6.12 0.73
N ARG A 325 27.07 -5.64 0.23
CA ARG A 325 28.01 -4.85 1.05
C ARG A 325 27.40 -3.51 1.47
N LEU A 326 26.67 -2.84 0.57
CA LEU A 326 26.00 -1.58 0.86
C LEU A 326 24.88 -1.76 1.87
N SER A 327 24.08 -2.85 1.76
CA SER A 327 23.05 -3.18 2.75
C SER A 327 23.62 -3.24 4.15
N LYS A 328 24.66 -4.05 4.36
CA LYS A 328 25.34 -4.17 5.66
C LYS A 328 25.89 -2.84 6.15
N HIS A 329 26.43 -2.03 5.26
CA HIS A 329 26.95 -0.71 5.61
C HIS A 329 25.82 0.21 6.13
N PHE A 330 24.70 0.34 5.42
CA PHE A 330 23.60 1.21 5.82
C PHE A 330 22.90 0.72 7.08
N VAL A 331 22.72 -0.59 7.25
CA VAL A 331 22.20 -1.18 8.50
C VAL A 331 23.11 -0.81 9.67
N GLN A 332 24.44 -0.93 9.52
CA GLN A 332 25.38 -0.56 10.56
C GLN A 332 25.35 0.96 10.90
N GLN A 333 25.13 1.81 9.89
CA GLN A 333 24.97 3.25 10.15
C GLN A 333 23.70 3.53 10.95
N ALA A 334 22.59 2.89 10.60
CA ALA A 334 21.33 3.05 11.33
C ALA A 334 21.41 2.50 12.78
N GLU A 335 22.16 1.42 13.02
CA GLU A 335 22.47 0.93 14.36
C GLU A 335 23.19 1.98 15.22
N GLY A 336 23.97 2.84 14.62
CA GLY A 336 24.64 3.94 15.30
C GLY A 336 23.70 4.99 15.88
N ALA A 337 22.44 5.03 15.42
CA ALA A 337 21.42 5.95 15.91
C ALA A 337 20.67 5.46 17.17
N TRP A 338 21.21 4.51 17.90
CA TRP A 338 20.67 4.00 19.17
C TRP A 338 20.79 5.01 20.30
N ASP A 339 19.66 5.41 20.90
CA ASP A 339 19.59 6.41 21.99
C ASP A 339 19.43 5.78 23.39
N GLY A 340 19.83 4.52 23.54
CA GLY A 340 19.81 3.79 24.81
C GLY A 340 18.50 3.06 25.13
N LYS A 341 17.37 3.48 24.58
CA LYS A 341 16.05 2.87 24.76
C LYS A 341 15.38 2.52 23.42
N TRP A 342 15.62 3.31 22.41
CA TRP A 342 15.09 3.17 21.05
C TRP A 342 15.98 3.87 20.04
N TYR A 343 15.69 3.79 18.75
CA TYR A 343 16.43 4.48 17.71
C TYR A 343 15.89 5.89 17.49
N LEU A 344 16.76 6.84 17.25
CA LEU A 344 16.39 8.18 16.81
C LEU A 344 15.52 8.10 15.55
N ARG A 345 14.73 9.16 15.33
CA ARG A 345 14.00 9.31 14.05
C ARG A 345 14.90 9.87 12.95
N GLY A 346 15.81 10.75 13.32
CA GLY A 346 16.77 11.37 12.40
C GLY A 346 17.48 12.57 12.97
N TYR A 347 18.09 13.33 12.06
CA TYR A 347 18.77 14.60 12.32
C TYR A 347 18.25 15.67 11.36
N ASP A 348 18.04 16.90 11.84
CA ASP A 348 17.65 18.02 11.00
C ASP A 348 18.83 18.59 10.18
N ASP A 349 18.55 19.59 9.35
CA ASP A 349 19.57 20.27 8.53
C ASP A 349 20.70 20.96 9.34
N GLU A 350 20.51 21.17 10.64
CA GLU A 350 21.49 21.70 11.59
C GLU A 350 22.22 20.61 12.40
N GLY A 351 21.94 19.33 12.11
CA GLY A 351 22.55 18.19 12.81
C GLY A 351 21.96 17.94 14.19
N LYS A 352 20.78 18.49 14.53
CA LYS A 352 20.11 18.22 15.79
C LYS A 352 19.32 16.91 15.70
N PRO A 353 19.48 16.01 16.69
CA PRO A 353 18.72 14.77 16.73
C PRO A 353 17.25 15.03 17.11
N PHE A 354 16.35 14.25 16.51
CA PHE A 354 14.96 14.13 16.91
C PHE A 354 14.56 12.66 16.95
N GLY A 355 13.52 12.35 17.72
CA GLY A 355 13.20 10.96 18.06
C GLY A 355 13.97 10.45 19.29
N SER A 356 14.50 11.35 20.14
CA SER A 356 15.23 11.06 21.38
C SER A 356 14.36 11.33 22.61
N ASP A 357 14.59 10.60 23.68
CA ASP A 357 13.94 10.79 25.01
C ASP A 357 14.08 12.24 25.53
N GLY A 358 15.11 12.96 25.09
CA GLY A 358 15.32 14.37 25.44
C GLY A 358 14.52 15.37 24.63
N ASN A 359 13.80 14.98 23.58
CA ASN A 359 13.04 15.88 22.74
C ASN A 359 11.67 16.21 23.37
N ALA A 360 11.29 17.48 23.39
CA ALA A 360 9.98 17.92 23.87
C ALA A 360 8.84 17.65 22.85
N GLU A 361 9.17 17.48 21.58
CA GLU A 361 8.31 17.08 20.48
C GLU A 361 8.97 15.92 19.74
N CYS A 362 8.19 14.94 19.28
CA CYS A 362 8.66 13.76 18.57
C CYS A 362 9.84 13.08 19.30
N ALA A 363 9.65 12.73 20.57
CA ALA A 363 10.66 12.01 21.34
C ALA A 363 10.77 10.54 20.87
N LEU A 364 9.68 9.97 20.39
CA LEU A 364 9.65 8.63 19.82
C LEU A 364 8.71 8.61 18.61
N ASP A 365 9.17 7.91 17.56
CA ASP A 365 8.42 7.69 16.31
C ASP A 365 8.44 6.19 16.01
N SER A 366 7.26 5.59 15.71
CA SER A 366 7.08 4.15 15.55
C SER A 366 7.79 3.57 14.33
N VAL A 367 7.94 4.36 13.25
CA VAL A 367 8.45 3.80 11.97
C VAL A 367 9.93 3.43 12.03
N ALA A 368 10.74 4.22 12.74
CA ALA A 368 12.16 3.89 12.94
C ALA A 368 12.33 2.58 13.72
N GLN A 369 11.50 2.36 14.76
CA GLN A 369 11.52 1.17 15.59
C GLN A 369 11.05 -0.07 14.83
N SER A 370 9.97 0.07 14.07
CA SER A 370 9.41 -1.03 13.27
C SER A 370 10.38 -1.51 12.20
N PHE A 371 11.06 -0.59 11.51
CA PHE A 371 11.98 -0.95 10.43
C PHE A 371 13.33 -1.49 10.91
N ALA A 372 13.74 -1.19 12.14
CA ALA A 372 14.84 -1.89 12.77
C ALA A 372 14.58 -3.40 12.88
N ALA A 373 13.31 -3.81 13.15
CA ALA A 373 12.90 -5.22 13.18
C ALA A 373 12.83 -5.89 11.80
N PHE A 374 12.71 -5.10 10.71
CA PHE A 374 12.65 -5.62 9.34
C PHE A 374 14.00 -5.63 8.64
N ALA A 375 14.95 -4.82 9.10
CA ALA A 375 16.25 -4.69 8.49
C ALA A 375 17.08 -5.98 8.67
N PRO A 376 17.79 -6.45 7.63
CA PRO A 376 18.67 -7.60 7.76
C PRO A 376 19.85 -7.28 8.70
N ASP A 377 20.32 -8.26 9.43
CA ASP A 377 21.51 -8.14 10.30
C ASP A 377 21.44 -6.99 11.35
N SER A 378 20.24 -6.48 11.68
CA SER A 378 20.04 -5.56 12.81
C SER A 378 20.25 -6.27 14.14
N ASP A 379 20.59 -5.51 15.21
CA ASP A 379 20.70 -6.05 16.56
C ASP A 379 19.32 -6.50 17.08
N PRO A 380 19.08 -7.81 17.28
CA PRO A 380 17.75 -8.32 17.64
C PRO A 380 17.30 -7.88 19.03
N ASP A 381 18.22 -7.70 19.98
CA ASP A 381 17.89 -7.27 21.34
C ASP A 381 17.48 -5.81 21.36
N ARG A 382 18.20 -4.95 20.62
CA ARG A 382 17.83 -3.54 20.45
C ARG A 382 16.54 -3.38 19.67
N ALA A 383 16.35 -4.11 18.58
CA ALA A 383 15.10 -4.09 17.82
C ALA A 383 13.92 -4.48 18.71
N ARG A 384 14.04 -5.55 19.50
CA ARG A 384 13.02 -5.95 20.48
C ARG A 384 12.76 -4.87 21.52
N GLN A 385 13.79 -4.28 22.10
CA GLN A 385 13.65 -3.19 23.07
C GLN A 385 12.98 -1.96 22.45
N ALA A 386 13.37 -1.58 21.23
CA ALA A 386 12.78 -0.46 20.51
C ALA A 386 11.28 -0.65 20.25
N VAL A 387 10.88 -1.85 19.80
CA VAL A 387 9.46 -2.21 19.62
C VAL A 387 8.72 -2.20 20.96
N THR A 388 9.31 -2.74 22.04
CA THR A 388 8.73 -2.67 23.39
C THR A 388 8.48 -1.21 23.81
N SER A 389 9.48 -0.34 23.63
CA SER A 389 9.35 1.08 23.96
C SER A 389 8.25 1.76 23.16
N ALA A 390 8.12 1.43 21.86
CA ALA A 390 7.06 1.93 21.01
C ALA A 390 5.68 1.47 21.48
N LEU A 391 5.51 0.21 21.85
CA LEU A 391 4.26 -0.32 22.39
C LEU A 391 3.87 0.35 23.71
N GLU A 392 4.83 0.58 24.60
CA GLU A 392 4.58 1.22 25.90
C GLU A 392 4.20 2.69 25.79
N GLN A 393 4.78 3.42 24.83
CA GLN A 393 4.62 4.88 24.71
C GLN A 393 3.52 5.29 23.74
N LEU A 394 3.24 4.48 22.71
CA LEU A 394 2.37 4.86 21.60
C LEU A 394 1.02 4.14 21.59
N TRP A 395 0.91 2.97 22.23
CA TRP A 395 -0.31 2.16 22.16
C TRP A 395 -1.22 2.39 23.36
N ASP A 396 -2.34 3.09 23.12
CA ASP A 396 -3.43 3.20 24.08
C ASP A 396 -4.39 2.01 23.94
N ARG A 397 -4.29 1.06 24.87
CA ARG A 397 -5.12 -0.16 24.89
C ARG A 397 -6.59 0.11 25.25
N GLN A 398 -6.91 1.26 25.89
CA GLN A 398 -8.29 1.59 26.26
C GLN A 398 -9.05 2.17 25.08
N VAL A 399 -8.40 3.01 24.31
CA VAL A 399 -8.96 3.61 23.09
C VAL A 399 -8.73 2.71 21.88
N GLN A 400 -7.84 1.71 21.99
CA GLN A 400 -7.46 0.79 20.92
C GLN A 400 -6.80 1.53 19.73
N THR A 401 -5.88 2.45 20.04
CA THR A 401 -5.15 3.22 19.03
C THR A 401 -3.66 3.20 19.30
N ALA A 402 -2.85 3.20 18.23
CA ALA A 402 -1.41 3.34 18.32
C ALA A 402 -0.95 4.59 17.57
N ALA A 403 -0.49 5.59 18.32
CA ALA A 403 0.01 6.84 17.78
C ALA A 403 1.24 6.63 16.89
N LEU A 404 1.42 7.44 15.86
CA LEU A 404 2.60 7.37 15.01
C LEU A 404 3.86 7.85 15.74
N LEU A 405 3.73 8.95 16.48
CA LEU A 405 4.81 9.57 17.24
C LEU A 405 4.29 10.23 18.53
N THR A 406 5.18 10.45 19.49
CA THR A 406 4.88 11.16 20.73
C THR A 406 6.11 11.91 21.26
N PRO A 407 5.95 13.07 21.95
CA PRO A 407 4.79 13.96 21.92
C PRO A 407 4.57 14.55 20.51
N PRO A 408 3.33 14.91 20.15
CA PRO A 408 3.07 15.56 18.86
C PRO A 408 3.73 16.94 18.75
N PHE A 409 3.95 17.38 17.52
CA PHE A 409 4.45 18.74 17.24
C PHE A 409 3.37 19.78 17.56
N HIS A 410 3.75 20.84 18.26
CA HIS A 410 2.85 21.93 18.66
C HIS A 410 3.50 23.32 18.58
N GLY A 411 4.65 23.43 17.92
CA GLY A 411 5.25 24.70 17.54
C GLY A 411 6.57 25.06 18.23
N LEU A 412 7.21 24.12 18.93
CA LEU A 412 8.56 24.33 19.49
C LEU A 412 9.63 24.18 18.42
N THR A 413 9.37 23.33 17.41
CA THR A 413 10.26 23.07 16.28
C THR A 413 9.53 23.31 14.96
N ASP A 414 10.28 23.35 13.86
CA ASP A 414 9.73 23.50 12.51
C ASP A 414 10.04 22.27 11.63
N PRO A 415 9.34 21.14 11.84
CA PRO A 415 9.54 19.96 11.02
C PRO A 415 8.95 20.07 9.61
N GLY A 416 8.10 21.06 9.35
CA GLY A 416 7.34 21.23 8.13
C GLY A 416 5.83 21.27 8.36
N TYR A 417 5.05 20.92 7.31
CA TYR A 417 3.59 21.06 7.39
C TYR A 417 2.90 20.04 8.31
N ILE A 418 3.59 19.02 8.81
CA ILE A 418 3.04 18.10 9.83
C ILE A 418 2.49 18.85 11.04
N ARG A 419 3.13 19.93 11.46
CA ARG A 419 2.67 20.78 12.56
C ARG A 419 1.39 21.56 12.26
N SER A 420 0.94 21.59 11.00
CA SER A 420 -0.34 22.19 10.61
C SER A 420 -1.52 21.30 10.95
N TYR A 421 -1.29 20.01 11.15
CA TYR A 421 -2.28 19.12 11.74
C TYR A 421 -2.33 19.36 13.26
N PRO A 422 -3.52 19.49 13.86
CA PRO A 422 -3.62 19.56 15.31
C PRO A 422 -2.96 18.35 15.99
N PRO A 423 -2.36 18.51 17.18
CA PRO A 423 -1.84 17.39 17.96
C PRO A 423 -2.86 16.26 18.11
N GLY A 424 -2.45 15.05 17.80
CA GLY A 424 -3.29 13.85 17.80
C GLY A 424 -4.07 13.61 16.52
N VAL A 425 -3.82 14.37 15.45
CA VAL A 425 -4.50 14.22 14.15
C VAL A 425 -3.50 13.81 13.08
N ARG A 426 -3.86 12.79 12.28
CA ARG A 426 -3.05 12.24 11.21
C ARG A 426 -1.64 11.89 11.70
N GLU A 427 -0.62 12.23 10.90
CA GLU A 427 0.79 11.96 11.22
C GLU A 427 1.28 12.70 12.47
N ASN A 428 0.60 13.77 12.89
CA ASN A 428 1.01 14.55 14.06
C ASN A 428 0.51 13.95 15.39
N GLY A 429 0.99 12.74 15.68
CA GLY A 429 0.66 12.05 16.94
C GLY A 429 -0.68 11.34 16.94
N GLY A 430 -1.46 11.36 15.83
CA GLY A 430 -2.57 10.45 15.62
C GLY A 430 -2.09 9.03 15.30
N GLN A 431 -2.99 8.06 15.32
CA GLN A 431 -2.71 6.77 14.71
C GLN A 431 -2.69 6.98 13.18
N TYR A 432 -1.53 6.92 12.56
CA TYR A 432 -1.45 6.79 11.11
C TYR A 432 -1.37 5.29 10.81
N THR A 433 -2.47 4.75 10.30
CA THR A 433 -2.74 3.31 10.36
C THR A 433 -1.67 2.43 9.70
N PRO A 434 -1.02 2.81 8.58
CA PRO A 434 0.09 2.01 8.04
C PRO A 434 1.26 1.85 9.04
N GLY A 435 1.60 2.91 9.78
CA GLY A 435 2.64 2.85 10.82
C GLY A 435 2.27 1.91 11.97
N ALA A 436 1.00 1.92 12.40
CA ALA A 436 0.51 0.99 13.42
C ALA A 436 0.55 -0.48 12.95
N ILE A 437 0.28 -0.74 11.67
CA ILE A 437 0.38 -2.08 11.08
C ILE A 437 1.85 -2.53 11.02
N TRP A 438 2.78 -1.66 10.68
CA TRP A 438 4.22 -1.98 10.71
C TRP A 438 4.68 -2.28 12.13
N LEU A 439 4.17 -1.56 13.14
CA LEU A 439 4.47 -1.87 14.53
C LEU A 439 3.93 -3.26 14.92
N ALA A 440 2.73 -3.62 14.49
CA ALA A 440 2.19 -4.96 14.69
C ALA A 440 3.04 -6.05 14.01
N ALA A 441 3.49 -5.81 12.78
CA ALA A 441 4.38 -6.73 12.07
C ALA A 441 5.74 -6.85 12.75
N ALA A 442 6.29 -5.74 13.27
CA ALA A 442 7.54 -5.74 14.02
C ALA A 442 7.45 -6.56 15.30
N CYS A 443 6.28 -6.61 15.96
CA CYS A 443 6.06 -7.48 17.12
C CYS A 443 6.29 -8.96 16.78
N TYR A 444 5.78 -9.44 15.65
CA TYR A 444 6.02 -10.82 15.21
C TYR A 444 7.51 -11.09 14.94
N ARG A 445 8.20 -10.12 14.33
CA ARG A 445 9.64 -10.25 14.02
C ARG A 445 10.54 -10.21 15.25
N THR A 446 10.05 -9.67 16.36
CA THR A 446 10.82 -9.53 17.61
C THR A 446 10.37 -10.47 18.73
N GLY A 447 9.51 -11.47 18.42
CA GLY A 447 9.03 -12.45 19.38
C GLY A 447 8.05 -11.87 20.41
N GLN A 448 7.22 -10.92 20.00
CA GLN A 448 6.16 -10.27 20.78
C GLN A 448 4.80 -10.51 20.10
N GLU A 449 4.54 -11.77 19.72
CA GLU A 449 3.40 -12.17 18.87
C GLU A 449 2.05 -11.85 19.52
N ALA A 450 1.95 -11.96 20.84
CA ALA A 450 0.72 -11.67 21.59
C ALA A 450 0.32 -10.19 21.45
N GLU A 451 1.30 -9.28 21.56
CA GLU A 451 1.12 -7.85 21.35
C GLU A 451 0.78 -7.55 19.88
N GLY A 452 1.51 -8.15 18.95
CA GLY A 452 1.26 -8.01 17.50
C GLY A 452 -0.16 -8.42 17.14
N HIS A 453 -0.60 -9.57 17.65
CA HIS A 453 -1.97 -10.04 17.41
C HIS A 453 -3.02 -9.10 18.02
N GLN A 454 -2.83 -8.67 19.26
CA GLN A 454 -3.78 -7.77 19.90
C GLN A 454 -3.84 -6.42 19.17
N LEU A 455 -2.69 -5.89 18.75
CA LEU A 455 -2.66 -4.64 17.98
C LEU A 455 -3.36 -4.77 16.64
N LEU A 456 -3.18 -5.90 15.90
CA LEU A 456 -3.94 -6.15 14.68
C LEU A 456 -5.46 -6.16 14.94
N LEU A 457 -5.91 -6.76 16.04
CA LEU A 457 -7.33 -6.74 16.39
C LEU A 457 -7.82 -5.35 16.73
N ASP A 458 -7.03 -4.55 17.45
CA ASP A 458 -7.37 -3.19 17.85
C ASP A 458 -7.49 -2.24 16.64
N LEU A 459 -6.84 -2.56 15.51
CA LEU A 459 -6.96 -1.78 14.27
C LEU A 459 -8.26 -2.07 13.49
N LEU A 460 -9.00 -3.16 13.82
CA LEU A 460 -10.19 -3.54 13.05
C LEU A 460 -11.35 -2.57 13.29
N PRO A 461 -11.97 -2.03 12.23
CA PRO A 461 -13.04 -1.05 12.36
C PRO A 461 -14.26 -1.58 13.15
N GLU A 462 -14.61 -2.87 13.01
CA GLU A 462 -15.74 -3.49 13.75
C GLU A 462 -15.52 -3.60 15.26
N ARG A 463 -14.31 -3.43 15.75
CA ARG A 463 -13.99 -3.50 17.18
C ARG A 463 -14.09 -2.13 17.87
N HIS A 464 -14.17 -1.06 17.10
CA HIS A 464 -14.35 0.28 17.63
C HIS A 464 -15.83 0.60 17.89
N ASP A 465 -16.06 1.45 18.88
CA ASP A 465 -17.39 2.03 19.12
C ASP A 465 -17.80 2.89 17.92
N SER A 466 -18.85 2.49 17.21
CA SER A 466 -19.34 3.17 16.00
C SER A 466 -19.74 4.63 16.25
N THR A 467 -20.12 4.99 17.49
CA THR A 467 -20.46 6.37 17.88
C THR A 467 -19.25 7.26 18.04
N ARG A 468 -18.06 6.68 18.16
CA ARG A 468 -16.75 7.37 18.21
C ARG A 468 -16.01 7.30 16.89
N TYR A 469 -15.90 6.09 16.33
CA TYR A 469 -15.14 5.84 15.11
C TYR A 469 -15.67 6.66 13.93
N LEU A 470 -16.99 6.77 13.77
CA LEU A 470 -17.67 7.61 12.78
C LEU A 470 -17.20 7.42 11.33
N ALA A 471 -16.55 6.29 11.05
CA ALA A 471 -16.21 5.83 9.71
C ALA A 471 -16.99 4.55 9.41
N GLU A 472 -16.99 4.12 8.16
CA GLU A 472 -17.66 2.88 7.78
C GLU A 472 -17.07 1.69 8.55
N PRO A 473 -17.89 0.81 9.17
CA PRO A 473 -17.42 -0.25 10.07
C PRO A 473 -16.63 -1.36 9.37
N TYR A 474 -16.51 -1.30 8.05
CA TYR A 474 -15.81 -2.25 7.21
C TYR A 474 -14.56 -1.63 6.52
N VAL A 475 -14.26 -0.35 6.76
CA VAL A 475 -13.14 0.36 6.17
C VAL A 475 -12.08 0.64 7.22
N LEU A 476 -10.85 0.21 6.94
CA LEU A 476 -9.71 0.58 7.75
C LEU A 476 -9.37 2.05 7.48
N ALA A 477 -9.62 2.93 8.44
CA ALA A 477 -9.34 4.34 8.29
C ALA A 477 -7.85 4.60 8.10
N GLY A 478 -7.50 5.59 7.27
CA GLY A 478 -6.11 5.99 7.04
C GLY A 478 -5.44 6.54 8.29
N ASP A 479 -6.23 7.21 9.13
CA ASP A 479 -5.81 7.68 10.44
C ASP A 479 -6.95 7.56 11.47
N VAL A 480 -6.59 7.46 12.75
CA VAL A 480 -7.51 7.53 13.88
C VAL A 480 -7.00 8.58 14.86
N CYS A 481 -7.89 9.49 15.25
CA CYS A 481 -7.56 10.62 16.11
C CYS A 481 -7.22 10.16 17.54
N THR A 482 -6.15 10.70 18.11
CA THR A 482 -5.75 10.52 19.52
C THR A 482 -5.91 11.81 20.34
N ALA A 483 -6.40 12.90 19.70
CA ALA A 483 -6.57 14.19 20.36
C ALA A 483 -7.65 14.14 21.44
N TYR A 484 -7.42 14.85 22.54
CA TYR A 484 -8.34 14.94 23.67
C TYR A 484 -9.79 15.26 23.24
N GLN A 485 -10.74 14.51 23.73
CA GLN A 485 -12.18 14.54 23.41
C GLN A 485 -12.55 14.08 21.99
N GLN A 486 -11.60 13.60 21.20
CA GLN A 486 -11.84 13.06 19.86
C GLN A 486 -11.15 11.69 19.66
N GLU A 487 -10.65 11.10 20.74
CA GLU A 487 -9.94 9.83 20.72
C GLU A 487 -10.82 8.72 20.09
N GLY A 488 -10.21 7.97 19.18
CA GLY A 488 -10.88 6.87 18.48
C GLY A 488 -11.72 7.28 17.27
N ARG A 489 -11.73 8.57 16.87
CA ARG A 489 -12.42 9.02 15.67
C ARG A 489 -11.60 8.69 14.42
N GLY A 490 -12.16 7.91 13.50
CA GLY A 490 -11.57 7.63 12.20
C GLY A 490 -11.61 8.84 11.27
N GLY A 491 -10.51 9.06 10.56
CA GLY A 491 -10.37 10.05 9.50
C GLY A 491 -9.98 9.37 8.19
N TRP A 492 -10.12 10.03 7.06
CA TRP A 492 -9.71 9.53 5.73
C TRP A 492 -10.12 8.07 5.47
N SER A 493 -11.40 7.76 5.58
CA SER A 493 -11.90 6.39 5.63
C SER A 493 -11.58 5.58 4.38
N TRP A 494 -11.59 6.17 3.20
CA TRP A 494 -11.30 5.46 1.94
C TRP A 494 -9.90 5.68 1.38
N TYR A 495 -9.19 6.71 1.83
CA TYR A 495 -7.83 7.01 1.38
C TYR A 495 -6.81 6.40 2.32
N THR A 496 -6.30 5.22 1.99
CA THR A 496 -5.31 4.53 2.84
C THR A 496 -4.45 3.56 2.05
N GLY A 497 -3.18 3.44 2.42
CA GLY A 497 -2.26 2.34 2.07
C GLY A 497 -2.29 1.20 3.08
N ALA A 498 -3.14 1.28 4.09
CA ALA A 498 -3.14 0.36 5.22
C ALA A 498 -3.74 -1.01 4.91
N ALA A 499 -4.79 -1.07 4.08
CA ALA A 499 -5.53 -2.31 3.82
C ALA A 499 -4.67 -3.43 3.21
N GLY A 500 -3.81 -3.09 2.24
CA GLY A 500 -2.87 -4.03 1.63
C GLY A 500 -1.82 -4.52 2.63
N TRP A 501 -1.26 -3.63 3.46
CA TRP A 501 -0.33 -4.01 4.51
C TRP A 501 -0.99 -4.90 5.57
N TYR A 502 -2.20 -4.57 6.00
CA TYR A 502 -2.94 -5.37 6.97
C TYR A 502 -3.17 -6.81 6.46
N TYR A 503 -3.62 -6.94 5.21
CA TYR A 503 -3.80 -8.24 4.57
C TYR A 503 -2.51 -9.05 4.55
N ARG A 504 -1.38 -8.43 4.17
CA ARG A 504 -0.08 -9.07 4.13
C ARG A 504 0.41 -9.52 5.51
N VAL A 505 0.26 -8.67 6.53
CA VAL A 505 0.69 -9.02 7.89
C VAL A 505 -0.13 -10.19 8.44
N VAL A 506 -1.43 -10.23 8.17
CA VAL A 506 -2.25 -11.39 8.52
C VAL A 506 -1.78 -12.64 7.77
N GLN A 507 -1.53 -12.55 6.47
CA GLN A 507 -1.08 -13.68 5.66
C GLN A 507 0.33 -14.15 6.07
N GLU A 508 1.29 -13.22 6.10
CA GLU A 508 2.72 -13.53 6.19
C GLU A 508 3.19 -13.74 7.63
N GLU A 509 2.69 -12.94 8.59
CA GLU A 509 3.13 -13.00 9.97
C GLU A 509 2.18 -13.84 10.85
N LEU A 510 0.89 -13.54 10.89
CA LEU A 510 -0.06 -14.26 11.74
C LEU A 510 -0.27 -15.71 11.28
N LEU A 511 -0.57 -15.91 9.98
CA LEU A 511 -0.80 -17.23 9.40
C LEU A 511 0.50 -17.91 8.93
N GLY A 512 1.59 -17.15 8.83
CA GLY A 512 2.90 -17.63 8.39
C GLY A 512 2.94 -18.17 6.96
N LEU A 513 2.03 -17.73 6.10
CA LEU A 513 1.92 -18.22 4.72
C LEU A 513 2.83 -17.39 3.81
N THR A 514 4.00 -17.92 3.48
CA THR A 514 4.99 -17.26 2.63
C THR A 514 5.19 -18.06 1.34
N LEU A 515 5.05 -17.38 0.21
CA LEU A 515 5.23 -17.96 -1.12
C LEU A 515 6.52 -17.42 -1.76
N ARG A 516 7.45 -18.33 -2.13
CA ARG A 516 8.70 -17.99 -2.80
C ARG A 516 8.92 -18.88 -4.01
N GLU A 517 8.98 -18.29 -5.20
CA GLU A 517 9.13 -19.02 -6.46
C GLU A 517 8.18 -20.23 -6.57
N GLY A 518 6.94 -20.04 -6.13
CA GLY A 518 5.92 -21.10 -6.13
C GLY A 518 6.04 -22.13 -4.99
N ILE A 519 7.01 -21.98 -4.11
CA ILE A 519 7.16 -22.82 -2.91
C ILE A 519 6.48 -22.13 -1.73
N LEU A 520 5.49 -22.78 -1.15
CA LEU A 520 4.79 -22.34 0.05
C LEU A 520 5.51 -22.86 1.29
N THR A 521 5.84 -21.96 2.21
CA THR A 521 6.25 -22.29 3.58
C THR A 521 5.19 -21.83 4.58
N ILE A 522 5.02 -22.58 5.68
CA ILE A 522 3.95 -22.32 6.65
C ILE A 522 4.54 -22.30 8.07
N HIS A 523 4.67 -21.09 8.64
CA HIS A 523 5.19 -20.85 9.99
C HIS A 523 4.24 -19.93 10.78
N PRO A 524 3.10 -20.43 11.26
CA PRO A 524 2.07 -19.61 11.87
C PRO A 524 2.41 -19.17 13.29
N HIS A 525 2.05 -17.94 13.64
CA HIS A 525 2.12 -17.38 14.99
C HIS A 525 0.71 -17.23 15.57
N LEU A 526 0.02 -18.36 15.74
CA LEU A 526 -1.36 -18.35 16.23
C LEU A 526 -1.42 -17.99 17.72
N PRO A 527 -2.37 -17.13 18.15
CA PRO A 527 -2.61 -16.89 19.57
C PRO A 527 -2.88 -18.16 20.35
N ASP A 528 -2.42 -18.24 21.60
CA ASP A 528 -2.59 -19.44 22.44
C ASP A 528 -4.06 -19.83 22.66
N ARG A 529 -4.96 -18.84 22.64
CA ARG A 529 -6.40 -19.07 22.76
C ARG A 529 -7.07 -19.69 21.52
N TRP A 530 -6.33 -19.81 20.40
CA TRP A 530 -6.85 -20.42 19.17
C TRP A 530 -6.44 -21.90 19.13
N ASN A 531 -7.41 -22.79 19.22
CA ASN A 531 -7.16 -24.21 19.06
C ASN A 531 -7.02 -24.61 17.60
N GLN A 532 -7.69 -23.87 16.71
CA GLN A 532 -7.65 -24.12 15.27
C GLN A 532 -7.96 -22.85 14.47
N CYS A 533 -7.47 -22.84 13.25
CA CYS A 533 -7.77 -21.85 12.22
C CYS A 533 -7.79 -22.56 10.86
N ARG A 534 -8.66 -22.14 9.94
CA ARG A 534 -8.72 -22.68 8.58
C ARG A 534 -8.60 -21.56 7.57
N VAL A 535 -7.86 -21.84 6.50
CA VAL A 535 -7.62 -20.91 5.41
C VAL A 535 -7.88 -21.64 4.09
N THR A 536 -8.80 -21.14 3.28
CA THR A 536 -8.86 -21.54 1.86
C THR A 536 -8.11 -20.51 1.04
N TRP A 537 -7.04 -20.88 0.36
CA TRP A 537 -6.22 -19.97 -0.42
C TRP A 537 -6.12 -20.42 -1.88
N ARG A 538 -6.53 -19.54 -2.81
CA ARG A 538 -6.42 -19.73 -4.26
C ARG A 538 -5.20 -18.98 -4.76
N VAL A 539 -4.17 -19.71 -5.15
CA VAL A 539 -2.88 -19.16 -5.57
C VAL A 539 -2.24 -20.10 -6.62
N LEU A 540 -1.56 -19.55 -7.63
CA LEU A 540 -0.84 -20.32 -8.67
C LEU A 540 -1.70 -21.43 -9.34
N ASN A 541 -2.97 -21.16 -9.59
CA ASN A 541 -3.94 -22.12 -10.18
C ASN A 541 -4.27 -23.34 -9.29
N VAL A 542 -3.93 -23.30 -8.00
CA VAL A 542 -4.28 -24.33 -7.02
C VAL A 542 -5.18 -23.73 -5.93
N GLU A 543 -6.13 -24.51 -5.42
CA GLU A 543 -6.91 -24.19 -4.24
C GLU A 543 -6.38 -25.00 -3.06
N LEU A 544 -5.82 -24.32 -2.08
CA LEU A 544 -5.27 -24.90 -0.86
C LEU A 544 -6.26 -24.72 0.28
N ASP A 545 -6.69 -25.84 0.88
CA ASP A 545 -7.49 -25.86 2.10
C ASP A 545 -6.55 -26.15 3.28
N ILE A 546 -6.13 -25.11 3.98
CA ILE A 546 -5.08 -25.16 5.03
C ILE A 546 -5.75 -25.18 6.39
N GLU A 547 -5.55 -26.25 7.14
CA GLU A 547 -5.99 -26.42 8.52
C GLU A 547 -4.79 -26.26 9.47
N LEU A 548 -4.81 -25.24 10.32
CA LEU A 548 -3.82 -25.00 11.36
C LEU A 548 -4.43 -25.41 12.70
N VAL A 549 -3.88 -26.43 13.38
CA VAL A 549 -4.43 -26.98 14.63
C VAL A 549 -3.36 -27.13 15.68
N ARG A 550 -3.70 -26.89 16.95
CA ARG A 550 -2.82 -27.23 18.09
C ARG A 550 -2.91 -28.71 18.38
N GLY A 551 -1.78 -29.31 18.75
CA GLY A 551 -1.69 -30.72 19.07
C GLY A 551 -0.46 -31.03 19.92
N VAL A 552 -0.32 -32.29 20.32
CA VAL A 552 0.79 -32.75 21.18
C VAL A 552 2.10 -32.99 20.43
N TRP A 553 2.13 -32.79 19.14
CA TRP A 553 3.33 -32.98 18.28
C TRP A 553 3.24 -32.01 17.08
N THR A 554 4.37 -31.71 16.47
CA THR A 554 4.46 -30.80 15.33
C THR A 554 4.61 -31.58 14.03
N GLY A 555 3.88 -31.21 12.97
CA GLY A 555 4.01 -31.82 11.66
C GLY A 555 3.11 -31.19 10.59
N ILE A 556 3.49 -31.40 9.33
CA ILE A 556 2.76 -30.94 8.15
C ILE A 556 2.36 -32.15 7.31
N PHE A 557 1.14 -32.11 6.80
CA PHE A 557 0.57 -33.14 5.90
C PHE A 557 -0.03 -32.46 4.66
N LEU A 558 0.26 -33.05 3.53
CA LEU A 558 -0.39 -32.72 2.24
C LEU A 558 -1.24 -33.93 1.83
N ASP A 559 -2.55 -33.75 1.73
CA ASP A 559 -3.51 -34.82 1.39
C ASP A 559 -3.32 -36.07 2.28
N ASP A 560 -3.23 -35.83 3.60
CA ASP A 560 -3.02 -36.86 4.64
C ASP A 560 -1.64 -37.58 4.59
N VAL A 561 -0.74 -37.18 3.70
CA VAL A 561 0.63 -37.71 3.60
C VAL A 561 1.58 -36.74 4.30
N PRO A 562 2.49 -37.23 5.17
CA PRO A 562 3.51 -36.37 5.79
C PRO A 562 4.31 -35.60 4.74
N ALA A 563 4.41 -34.29 4.91
CA ALA A 563 5.12 -33.39 4.00
C ALA A 563 6.18 -32.58 4.77
N ASN A 564 7.10 -31.99 4.02
CA ASN A 564 8.04 -31.01 4.55
C ASN A 564 7.35 -29.66 4.76
N ASP A 565 8.03 -28.75 5.44
CA ASP A 565 7.60 -27.37 5.66
C ASP A 565 7.58 -26.51 4.39
N ALA A 566 8.14 -27.03 3.28
CA ALA A 566 8.18 -26.40 1.96
C ALA A 566 7.37 -27.24 0.96
N ILE A 567 6.27 -26.68 0.45
CA ILE A 567 5.35 -27.32 -0.50
C ILE A 567 5.47 -26.62 -1.86
N ASP A 568 5.89 -27.35 -2.90
CA ASP A 568 5.97 -26.80 -4.26
C ASP A 568 4.58 -26.76 -4.92
N CYS A 569 3.92 -25.62 -4.85
CA CYS A 569 2.57 -25.40 -5.40
C CYS A 569 2.52 -25.47 -6.93
N ARG A 570 3.65 -25.36 -7.63
CA ARG A 570 3.71 -25.49 -9.11
C ARG A 570 3.49 -26.93 -9.58
N GLN A 571 3.66 -27.89 -8.69
CA GLN A 571 3.45 -29.31 -8.97
C GLN A 571 2.05 -29.78 -8.59
N LEU A 572 1.22 -28.87 -8.04
CA LEU A 572 -0.14 -29.16 -7.60
C LEU A 572 -1.16 -28.66 -8.62
N GLU A 573 -2.22 -29.41 -8.83
CA GLU A 573 -3.35 -29.02 -9.68
C GLU A 573 -4.67 -29.29 -8.96
N GLY A 574 -5.61 -28.34 -9.06
CA GLY A 574 -6.93 -28.50 -8.47
C GLY A 574 -6.98 -28.12 -7.00
N LYS A 575 -7.54 -29.01 -6.18
CA LYS A 575 -7.74 -28.74 -4.75
C LYS A 575 -6.94 -29.71 -3.88
N HIS A 576 -6.20 -29.17 -2.93
CA HIS A 576 -5.37 -29.92 -1.99
C HIS A 576 -5.68 -29.52 -0.55
N HIS A 577 -5.55 -30.49 0.37
CA HIS A 577 -5.69 -30.26 1.80
C HIS A 577 -4.31 -30.26 2.47
N ILE A 578 -4.01 -29.19 3.21
CA ILE A 578 -2.80 -29.06 4.01
C ILE A 578 -3.20 -29.00 5.48
N ARG A 579 -2.69 -29.92 6.28
CA ARG A 579 -2.89 -29.90 7.73
C ARG A 579 -1.57 -29.64 8.43
N VAL A 580 -1.53 -28.58 9.22
CA VAL A 580 -0.39 -28.19 10.04
C VAL A 580 -0.75 -28.39 11.50
N VAL A 581 -0.04 -29.25 12.18
CA VAL A 581 -0.17 -29.50 13.61
C VAL A 581 0.93 -28.72 14.34
N LEU A 582 0.53 -27.85 15.25
CA LEU A 582 1.42 -27.03 16.07
C LEU A 582 1.53 -27.72 17.44
N GLY A 583 2.68 -28.28 17.74
CA GLY A 583 2.95 -28.90 19.03
C GLY A 583 2.96 -27.87 20.16
N ASP A 584 2.56 -28.27 21.37
CA ASP A 584 2.79 -27.45 22.55
C ASP A 584 4.30 -27.44 22.81
N ASP A 585 4.92 -26.25 22.79
CA ASP A 585 6.32 -26.03 23.17
C ASP A 585 6.48 -26.22 24.71
N THR A 586 6.16 -27.42 25.17
CA THR A 586 6.45 -27.84 26.56
C THR A 586 7.66 -28.77 26.52
N ASN A 587 8.86 -28.17 26.21
CA ASN A 587 10.14 -28.76 26.65
C ASN A 587 11.24 -27.68 26.68
#